data_11193c4c06d70ebc4eb20480b1529a88
#
_entry.id   11193c4c06d70ebc4eb20480b1529a88
#
_cell.length_a   1.000
_cell.length_b   1.000
_cell.length_c   1.000
_cell.angle_alpha   90.00
_cell.angle_beta   90.00
_cell.angle_gamma   90.00
#
_symmetry.space_group_name_H-M   'P 1'
#
loop_
_entity.id
_entity.type
_entity.pdbx_description
1 polymer ?
#
loop_
_entity_poly.entity_id
_entity_poly.type
_entity_poly.pdbx_seq_one_letter_code
_entity_poly.pdbx_strand_id
1 'polypeptide(L)'
;GYINAGSKTSEQVINFEKKGDNIYLRQKSFSNFANEIDPINISVTKNNFSPILASFKILNKEKNRYLIDVSSFFLKDSPGFNIIRKTERDRYKIGRADKNRSSIDSSNSYPQNLEIIHTLTFEASKPPRGNNSKTMTFQINHSFIELPKNPMPVRYTDHRVGWFSVEKTNYSSQELKSDTYRIAQRWRLEPKDQEAYDNGELSEPVKQIIYYLDPATPIKWRKYFKQGIEDWNEAF
;
A
#
# COMPACT_ATOMS: atom_id res chain seq x y z
N GLY A 1 24.33 -3.36 4.54
CA GLY A 1 23.07 -3.98 4.76
C GLY A 1 22.57 -4.74 3.55
N TYR A 2 22.04 -5.87 3.83
CA TYR A 2 21.23 -6.63 2.88
C TYR A 2 19.81 -6.09 2.91
N ILE A 3 18.99 -6.43 1.89
CA ILE A 3 17.55 -6.22 1.97
C ILE A 3 17.04 -7.22 3.02
N ASN A 4 16.45 -6.70 4.09
CA ASN A 4 15.98 -7.54 5.18
C ASN A 4 14.65 -8.22 4.82
N ALA A 5 14.46 -9.46 5.27
CA ALA A 5 13.16 -10.14 5.20
C ALA A 5 12.09 -9.31 5.94
N GLY A 6 10.87 -9.28 5.41
CA GLY A 6 9.77 -8.50 5.96
C GLY A 6 9.85 -6.98 5.72
N SER A 7 10.85 -6.51 4.95
CA SER A 7 10.95 -5.09 4.63
C SER A 7 9.78 -4.65 3.76
N LYS A 8 9.03 -3.65 4.22
CA LYS A 8 8.01 -2.96 3.41
C LYS A 8 8.71 -2.11 2.34
N THR A 9 8.29 -2.25 1.09
CA THR A 9 8.90 -1.55 -0.03
C THR A 9 8.17 -0.27 -0.38
N SER A 10 6.89 -0.36 -0.70
CA SER A 10 6.05 0.78 -1.09
C SER A 10 4.58 0.49 -0.78
N GLU A 11 3.82 1.55 -0.71
CA GLU A 11 2.38 1.53 -0.56
C GLU A 11 1.79 2.54 -1.54
N GLN A 12 0.75 2.15 -2.26
CA GLN A 12 0.14 3.02 -3.25
C GLN A 12 -1.34 2.69 -3.45
N VAL A 13 -2.10 3.67 -3.85
CA VAL A 13 -3.49 3.47 -4.25
C VAL A 13 -3.54 3.24 -5.76
N ILE A 14 -4.21 2.19 -6.14
CA ILE A 14 -4.40 1.80 -7.55
C ILE A 14 -5.87 1.66 -7.88
N ASN A 15 -6.20 1.77 -9.16
CA ASN A 15 -7.49 1.35 -9.68
C ASN A 15 -7.35 0.63 -11.02
N PHE A 16 -8.34 -0.20 -11.32
CA PHE A 16 -8.50 -0.83 -12.62
C PHE A 16 -9.53 -0.06 -13.43
N GLU A 17 -9.15 0.37 -14.63
CA GLU A 17 -9.99 1.14 -15.55
C GLU A 17 -10.17 0.37 -16.86
N LYS A 18 -11.42 0.10 -17.24
CA LYS A 18 -11.72 -0.49 -18.56
C LYS A 18 -11.62 0.57 -19.64
N LYS A 19 -10.81 0.31 -20.68
CA LYS A 19 -10.72 1.14 -21.88
C LYS A 19 -10.61 0.28 -23.13
N GLY A 20 -11.66 0.29 -23.95
CA GLY A 20 -11.76 -0.63 -25.08
C GLY A 20 -11.70 -2.09 -24.64
N ASP A 21 -10.78 -2.86 -25.24
CA ASP A 21 -10.56 -4.27 -24.96
C ASP A 21 -9.49 -4.52 -23.90
N ASN A 22 -9.09 -3.49 -23.17
CA ASN A 22 -8.06 -3.58 -22.14
C ASN A 22 -8.57 -3.11 -20.77
N ILE A 23 -7.95 -3.66 -19.73
CA ILE A 23 -8.00 -3.15 -18.36
C ILE A 23 -6.68 -2.50 -18.06
N TYR A 24 -6.70 -1.20 -17.72
CA TYR A 24 -5.54 -0.45 -17.30
C TYR A 24 -5.41 -0.46 -15.78
N LEU A 25 -4.23 -0.76 -15.29
CA LEU A 25 -3.85 -0.55 -13.90
C LEU A 25 -3.27 0.86 -13.77
N ARG A 26 -3.94 1.72 -13.01
CA ARG A 26 -3.52 3.10 -12.77
C ARG A 26 -3.14 3.33 -11.32
N GLN A 27 -2.08 4.10 -11.12
CA GLN A 27 -1.76 4.65 -9.80
C GLN A 27 -2.58 5.91 -9.56
N LYS A 28 -3.25 5.99 -8.40
CA LYS A 28 -4.00 7.18 -7.99
C LYS A 28 -3.18 8.02 -7.02
N SER A 29 -3.23 9.32 -7.20
CA SER A 29 -2.71 10.30 -6.24
C SER A 29 -3.86 11.15 -5.74
N PHE A 30 -3.86 11.40 -4.44
CA PHE A 30 -4.84 12.25 -3.76
C PHE A 30 -4.17 13.44 -3.08
N SER A 31 -2.93 13.74 -3.45
CA SER A 31 -2.16 14.85 -2.87
C SER A 31 -2.74 16.21 -3.26
N ASN A 32 -3.15 16.34 -4.51
CA ASN A 32 -3.75 17.54 -5.07
C ASN A 32 -5.22 17.29 -5.38
N PHE A 33 -6.10 18.15 -4.91
CA PHE A 33 -7.53 18.03 -5.18
C PHE A 33 -8.19 19.40 -5.30
N ALA A 34 -9.36 19.41 -5.94
CA ALA A 34 -10.31 20.50 -5.94
C ALA A 34 -11.72 19.91 -5.86
N ASN A 35 -12.69 20.67 -5.37
CA ASN A 35 -14.08 20.24 -5.36
C ASN A 35 -14.59 20.07 -6.79
N GLU A 36 -15.41 19.06 -7.02
CA GLU A 36 -15.91 18.71 -8.37
C GLU A 36 -16.69 19.84 -9.03
N ILE A 37 -17.36 20.68 -8.23
CA ILE A 37 -18.16 21.82 -8.71
C ILE A 37 -17.31 23.04 -9.09
N ASP A 38 -16.06 23.10 -8.66
CA ASP A 38 -15.22 24.27 -8.91
C ASP A 38 -14.57 24.20 -10.29
N PRO A 39 -14.55 25.31 -11.07
CA PRO A 39 -13.94 25.34 -12.40
C PRO A 39 -12.46 24.91 -12.41
N ILE A 40 -11.73 25.18 -11.32
CA ILE A 40 -10.32 24.79 -11.16
C ILE A 40 -10.14 23.26 -11.17
N ASN A 41 -11.19 22.49 -10.84
CA ASN A 41 -11.16 21.03 -10.85
C ASN A 41 -10.74 20.48 -12.23
N ILE A 42 -11.18 21.12 -13.31
CA ILE A 42 -10.81 20.74 -14.68
C ILE A 42 -9.28 20.79 -14.86
N SER A 43 -8.64 21.83 -14.37
CA SER A 43 -7.19 22.01 -14.47
C SER A 43 -6.45 21.03 -13.55
N VAL A 44 -6.91 20.88 -12.31
CA VAL A 44 -6.33 19.93 -11.34
C VAL A 44 -6.39 18.51 -11.90
N THR A 45 -7.54 18.08 -12.43
CA THR A 45 -7.72 16.75 -13.00
C THR A 45 -6.85 16.53 -14.24
N LYS A 46 -6.77 17.52 -15.14
CA LYS A 46 -5.96 17.42 -16.36
C LYS A 46 -4.45 17.41 -16.07
N ASN A 47 -3.99 18.13 -15.06
CA ASN A 47 -2.58 18.21 -14.72
C ASN A 47 -2.10 17.06 -13.79
N ASN A 48 -3.04 16.35 -13.16
CA ASN A 48 -2.74 15.20 -12.27
C ASN A 48 -3.19 13.88 -12.90
N PHE A 49 -2.77 13.64 -14.16
CA PHE A 49 -3.09 12.39 -14.84
C PHE A 49 -2.48 11.20 -14.11
N SER A 50 -3.35 10.26 -13.72
CA SER A 50 -2.94 9.02 -13.05
C SER A 50 -2.09 8.15 -13.99
N PRO A 51 -0.81 7.84 -13.64
CA PRO A 51 0.04 7.00 -14.47
C PRO A 51 -0.58 5.63 -14.75
N ILE A 52 -0.39 5.12 -15.95
CA ILE A 52 -0.73 3.74 -16.30
C ILE A 52 0.49 2.87 -15.97
N LEU A 53 0.33 1.97 -15.00
CA LEU A 53 1.37 1.04 -14.58
C LEU A 53 1.40 -0.22 -15.44
N ALA A 54 0.23 -0.67 -15.90
CA ALA A 54 0.09 -1.82 -16.77
C ALA A 54 -1.19 -1.75 -17.61
N SER A 55 -1.21 -2.54 -18.69
CA SER A 55 -2.37 -2.76 -19.55
C SER A 55 -2.53 -4.27 -19.76
N PHE A 56 -3.73 -4.78 -19.49
CA PHE A 56 -4.08 -6.20 -19.63
C PHE A 56 -5.19 -6.35 -20.64
N LYS A 57 -5.01 -7.23 -21.62
CA LYS A 57 -6.06 -7.56 -22.58
C LYS A 57 -7.18 -8.34 -21.88
N ILE A 58 -8.43 -7.98 -22.17
CA ILE A 58 -9.59 -8.73 -21.70
C ILE A 58 -9.63 -10.05 -22.49
N LEU A 59 -9.54 -11.18 -21.77
CA LEU A 59 -9.61 -12.52 -22.33
C LEU A 59 -11.04 -13.03 -22.41
N ASN A 60 -11.85 -12.70 -21.41
CA ASN A 60 -13.27 -13.03 -21.37
C ASN A 60 -14.04 -11.97 -20.57
N LYS A 61 -15.34 -11.88 -20.83
CA LYS A 61 -16.27 -10.99 -20.12
C LYS A 61 -17.54 -11.76 -19.78
N GLU A 62 -17.92 -11.70 -18.51
CA GLU A 62 -19.18 -12.23 -18.02
C GLU A 62 -19.86 -11.18 -17.12
N LYS A 63 -21.01 -10.66 -17.56
CA LYS A 63 -21.71 -9.55 -16.90
C LYS A 63 -20.76 -8.36 -16.64
N ASN A 64 -20.49 -8.05 -15.37
CA ASN A 64 -19.57 -6.97 -14.93
C ASN A 64 -18.20 -7.52 -14.51
N ARG A 65 -17.84 -8.74 -14.85
CA ARG A 65 -16.57 -9.37 -14.54
C ARG A 65 -15.71 -9.47 -15.81
N TYR A 66 -14.43 -9.27 -15.66
CA TYR A 66 -13.46 -9.35 -16.75
C TYR A 66 -12.34 -10.30 -16.35
N LEU A 67 -12.04 -11.25 -17.22
CA LEU A 67 -10.87 -12.11 -17.07
C LEU A 67 -9.69 -11.47 -17.76
N ILE A 68 -8.58 -11.33 -17.05
CA ILE A 68 -7.32 -10.79 -17.54
C ILE A 68 -6.16 -11.69 -17.11
N ASP A 69 -5.09 -11.75 -17.92
CA ASP A 69 -3.82 -12.38 -17.52
C ASP A 69 -2.86 -11.32 -16.98
N VAL A 70 -2.52 -11.44 -15.70
CA VAL A 70 -1.57 -10.56 -15.01
C VAL A 70 -0.19 -11.18 -14.80
N SER A 71 0.05 -12.41 -15.29
CA SER A 71 1.27 -13.18 -15.05
C SER A 71 2.52 -12.41 -15.46
N SER A 72 2.50 -11.80 -16.64
CA SER A 72 3.64 -11.03 -17.14
C SER A 72 3.97 -9.79 -16.29
N PHE A 73 3.01 -9.28 -15.52
CA PHE A 73 3.20 -8.15 -14.62
C PHE A 73 4.00 -8.55 -13.38
N PHE A 74 3.72 -9.72 -12.80
CA PHE A 74 4.39 -10.24 -11.61
C PHE A 74 5.71 -10.97 -11.92
N LEU A 75 5.95 -11.38 -13.16
CA LEU A 75 7.20 -12.04 -13.58
C LEU A 75 8.29 -11.05 -14.04
N LYS A 76 8.13 -9.77 -13.74
CA LYS A 76 9.12 -8.72 -14.02
C LYS A 76 9.10 -7.64 -12.92
N ASP A 77 10.13 -6.82 -12.91
CA ASP A 77 10.21 -5.63 -12.05
C ASP A 77 9.30 -4.53 -12.63
N SER A 78 8.01 -4.60 -12.32
CA SER A 78 6.99 -3.75 -12.91
C SER A 78 7.01 -2.34 -12.32
N PRO A 79 6.81 -1.27 -13.13
CA PRO A 79 6.72 0.10 -12.65
C PRO A 79 5.69 0.27 -11.53
N GLY A 80 6.04 1.02 -10.50
CA GLY A 80 5.19 1.23 -9.33
C GLY A 80 5.19 0.08 -8.32
N PHE A 81 5.66 -1.12 -8.71
CA PHE A 81 5.77 -2.31 -7.86
C PHE A 81 7.22 -2.75 -7.65
N ASN A 82 8.15 -1.83 -7.91
CA ASN A 82 9.58 -2.08 -7.73
C ASN A 82 9.91 -2.35 -6.26
N ILE A 83 10.60 -3.46 -6.02
CA ILE A 83 11.00 -3.90 -4.68
C ILE A 83 12.41 -3.44 -4.30
N ILE A 84 13.23 -3.17 -5.29
CA ILE A 84 14.64 -2.83 -5.09
C ILE A 84 14.82 -1.32 -5.21
N ARG A 85 15.25 -0.69 -4.13
CA ARG A 85 15.54 0.74 -4.12
C ARG A 85 16.71 1.06 -5.07
N LYS A 86 16.71 2.27 -5.60
CA LYS A 86 17.78 2.72 -6.50
C LYS A 86 19.17 2.58 -5.88
N THR A 87 19.34 2.90 -4.62
CA THR A 87 20.59 2.77 -3.88
C THR A 87 21.12 1.35 -3.83
N GLU A 88 20.25 0.36 -3.63
CA GLU A 88 20.59 -1.06 -3.62
C GLU A 88 20.91 -1.56 -5.02
N ARG A 89 20.11 -1.12 -6.00
CA ARG A 89 20.32 -1.44 -7.40
C ARG A 89 21.68 -0.94 -7.88
N ASP A 90 22.06 0.28 -7.54
CA ASP A 90 23.34 0.88 -7.88
C ASP A 90 24.50 0.19 -7.14
N ARG A 91 24.30 -0.15 -5.86
CA ARG A 91 25.32 -0.80 -5.02
C ARG A 91 25.69 -2.19 -5.52
N TYR A 92 24.70 -3.02 -5.83
CA TYR A 92 24.91 -4.41 -6.26
C TYR A 92 24.95 -4.56 -7.77
N LYS A 93 24.81 -3.46 -8.53
CA LYS A 93 24.71 -3.44 -9.98
C LYS A 93 23.65 -4.42 -10.47
N ILE A 94 22.42 -4.28 -9.92
CA ILE A 94 21.29 -5.14 -10.22
C ILE A 94 20.69 -4.73 -11.56
N GLY A 95 20.63 -5.67 -12.48
CA GLY A 95 20.06 -5.54 -13.82
C GLY A 95 18.55 -5.77 -13.85
N ARG A 96 18.08 -6.28 -14.97
CA ARG A 96 16.67 -6.63 -15.18
C ARG A 96 16.32 -7.95 -14.50
N ALA A 97 15.03 -8.11 -14.16
CA ALA A 97 14.50 -9.40 -13.75
C ALA A 97 14.53 -10.39 -14.92
N ASP A 98 14.96 -11.61 -14.63
CA ASP A 98 14.97 -12.73 -15.56
C ASP A 98 13.65 -13.50 -15.44
N LYS A 99 12.80 -13.37 -16.46
CA LYS A 99 11.50 -14.02 -16.49
C LYS A 99 11.58 -15.55 -16.41
N ASN A 100 12.65 -16.14 -17.00
CA ASN A 100 12.80 -17.60 -17.04
C ASN A 100 13.20 -18.19 -15.68
N ARG A 101 13.76 -17.36 -14.79
CA ARG A 101 14.17 -17.72 -13.43
C ARG A 101 13.28 -17.03 -12.38
N SER A 102 12.07 -16.68 -12.76
CA SER A 102 11.06 -16.03 -11.89
C SER A 102 9.76 -16.82 -11.94
N SER A 103 9.01 -16.84 -10.84
CA SER A 103 7.77 -17.61 -10.68
C SER A 103 6.72 -16.86 -9.89
N ILE A 104 5.44 -17.17 -10.13
CA ILE A 104 4.35 -16.84 -9.22
C ILE A 104 4.19 -18.07 -8.32
N ASP A 105 4.45 -17.90 -7.03
CA ASP A 105 4.53 -19.01 -6.08
C ASP A 105 3.14 -19.36 -5.51
N SER A 106 2.34 -18.33 -5.18
CA SER A 106 0.96 -18.50 -4.71
C SER A 106 0.12 -17.27 -4.92
N SER A 107 -1.20 -17.46 -4.96
CA SER A 107 -2.19 -16.40 -4.93
C SER A 107 -3.36 -16.83 -4.04
N ASN A 108 -3.71 -15.99 -3.06
CA ASN A 108 -4.79 -16.25 -2.12
C ASN A 108 -5.77 -15.08 -2.13
N SER A 109 -7.03 -15.37 -2.44
CA SER A 109 -8.09 -14.37 -2.48
C SER A 109 -8.99 -14.49 -1.26
N TYR A 110 -9.20 -13.36 -0.61
CA TYR A 110 -10.07 -13.20 0.54
C TYR A 110 -11.17 -12.17 0.23
N PRO A 111 -12.21 -12.01 1.06
CA PRO A 111 -13.32 -11.11 0.75
C PRO A 111 -12.92 -9.66 0.47
N GLN A 112 -11.86 -9.16 1.09
CA GLN A 112 -11.41 -7.76 0.98
C GLN A 112 -9.94 -7.60 0.58
N ASN A 113 -9.21 -8.71 0.41
CA ASN A 113 -7.82 -8.64 -0.01
C ASN A 113 -7.42 -9.81 -0.90
N LEU A 114 -6.36 -9.58 -1.67
CA LEU A 114 -5.70 -10.55 -2.51
C LEU A 114 -4.21 -10.52 -2.20
N GLU A 115 -3.65 -11.67 -1.87
CA GLU A 115 -2.23 -11.86 -1.60
C GLU A 115 -1.58 -12.61 -2.76
N ILE A 116 -0.52 -12.04 -3.32
CA ILE A 116 0.26 -12.67 -4.38
C ILE A 116 1.70 -12.76 -3.94
N ILE A 117 2.19 -13.99 -3.82
CA ILE A 117 3.59 -14.29 -3.53
C ILE A 117 4.26 -14.71 -4.82
N HIS A 118 5.36 -14.07 -5.16
CA HIS A 118 6.14 -14.40 -6.34
C HIS A 118 7.64 -14.25 -6.08
N THR A 119 8.43 -14.97 -6.85
CA THR A 119 9.88 -14.96 -6.79
C THR A 119 10.43 -14.28 -8.04
N LEU A 120 11.27 -13.26 -7.85
CA LEU A 120 12.01 -12.61 -8.94
C LEU A 120 13.51 -12.84 -8.79
N THR A 121 14.14 -13.24 -9.88
CA THR A 121 15.58 -13.36 -9.99
C THR A 121 16.14 -12.28 -10.89
N PHE A 122 17.18 -11.60 -10.42
CA PHE A 122 17.87 -10.51 -11.12
C PHE A 122 19.31 -10.87 -11.37
N GLU A 123 19.87 -10.39 -12.46
CA GLU A 123 21.31 -10.35 -12.63
C GLU A 123 21.91 -9.29 -11.70
N ALA A 124 23.06 -9.58 -11.10
CA ALA A 124 23.78 -8.67 -10.23
C ALA A 124 25.28 -8.85 -10.43
N SER A 125 25.94 -7.86 -11.04
CA SER A 125 27.38 -7.98 -11.32
C SER A 125 28.26 -7.78 -10.07
N LYS A 126 27.71 -7.20 -9.01
CA LYS A 126 28.36 -6.98 -7.71
C LYS A 126 27.48 -7.49 -6.56
N PRO A 127 27.10 -8.78 -6.53
CA PRO A 127 26.25 -9.32 -5.46
C PRO A 127 26.97 -9.24 -4.11
N PRO A 128 26.24 -9.44 -3.00
CA PRO A 128 26.85 -9.57 -1.66
C PRO A 128 27.97 -10.61 -1.64
N ARG A 129 28.94 -10.41 -0.74
CA ARG A 129 30.08 -11.34 -0.57
C ARG A 129 29.58 -12.78 -0.33
N GLY A 130 30.25 -13.74 -0.95
CA GLY A 130 29.88 -15.16 -0.89
C GLY A 130 28.90 -15.61 -1.97
N ASN A 131 28.35 -14.71 -2.76
CA ASN A 131 27.49 -15.04 -3.90
C ASN A 131 28.31 -14.99 -5.21
N ASN A 132 28.75 -16.13 -5.70
CA ASN A 132 29.50 -16.25 -6.95
C ASN A 132 28.60 -16.41 -8.18
N SER A 133 27.28 -16.55 -8.01
CA SER A 133 26.33 -16.80 -9.11
C SER A 133 26.03 -15.55 -9.95
N LYS A 134 26.46 -14.37 -9.50
CA LYS A 134 26.13 -13.06 -10.11
C LYS A 134 24.62 -12.84 -10.31
N THR A 135 23.82 -13.41 -9.43
CA THR A 135 22.36 -13.26 -9.39
C THR A 135 21.86 -12.98 -7.97
N MET A 136 20.71 -12.34 -7.87
CA MET A 136 20.00 -12.14 -6.61
C MET A 136 18.53 -12.53 -6.80
N THR A 137 18.00 -13.37 -5.90
CA THR A 137 16.62 -13.83 -5.94
C THR A 137 15.89 -13.32 -4.72
N PHE A 138 14.68 -12.82 -4.91
CA PHE A 138 13.82 -12.29 -3.85
C PHE A 138 12.44 -12.92 -3.94
N GLN A 139 11.90 -13.34 -2.83
CA GLN A 139 10.48 -13.64 -2.69
C GLN A 139 9.75 -12.38 -2.21
N ILE A 140 8.65 -12.06 -2.88
CA ILE A 140 7.92 -10.82 -2.71
C ILE A 140 6.47 -11.16 -2.45
N ASN A 141 5.86 -10.48 -1.48
CA ASN A 141 4.43 -10.50 -1.27
C ASN A 141 3.81 -9.16 -1.68
N HIS A 142 2.81 -9.20 -2.54
CA HIS A 142 1.94 -8.07 -2.84
C HIS A 142 0.58 -8.30 -2.21
N SER A 143 0.21 -7.42 -1.29
CA SER A 143 -1.10 -7.38 -0.65
C SER A 143 -1.96 -6.31 -1.30
N PHE A 144 -3.05 -6.71 -1.96
CA PHE A 144 -4.04 -5.80 -2.54
C PHE A 144 -5.25 -5.76 -1.62
N ILE A 145 -5.56 -4.59 -1.09
CA ILE A 145 -6.62 -4.40 -0.12
C ILE A 145 -7.69 -3.49 -0.73
N GLU A 146 -8.95 -3.95 -0.71
CA GLU A 146 -10.07 -3.11 -1.11
C GLU A 146 -10.24 -1.95 -0.12
N LEU A 147 -10.26 -0.73 -0.64
CA LEU A 147 -10.50 0.44 0.20
C LEU A 147 -11.96 0.44 0.72
N PRO A 148 -12.19 0.86 1.97
CA PRO A 148 -13.53 0.87 2.55
C PRO A 148 -14.46 1.81 1.78
N LYS A 149 -15.71 1.37 1.54
CA LYS A 149 -16.75 2.19 0.90
C LYS A 149 -17.09 3.43 1.72
N ASN A 150 -17.07 3.29 3.03
CA ASN A 150 -17.26 4.39 3.98
C ASN A 150 -15.92 4.69 4.65
N PRO A 151 -15.18 5.68 4.16
CA PRO A 151 -13.91 6.04 4.77
C PRO A 151 -14.11 6.65 6.15
N MET A 152 -13.09 6.53 6.98
CA MET A 152 -13.05 7.16 8.29
C MET A 152 -13.16 8.69 8.17
N PRO A 153 -13.90 9.39 9.05
CA PRO A 153 -13.94 10.85 9.08
C PRO A 153 -12.55 11.44 9.19
N VAL A 154 -12.30 12.48 8.39
CA VAL A 154 -11.01 13.17 8.38
C VAL A 154 -10.78 13.89 9.71
N ARG A 155 -9.57 13.74 10.26
CA ARG A 155 -9.10 14.54 11.40
C ARG A 155 -7.86 15.31 10.97
N TYR A 156 -7.92 16.62 11.07
CA TYR A 156 -6.76 17.48 10.80
C TYR A 156 -5.79 17.45 11.96
N THR A 157 -4.50 17.62 11.66
CA THR A 157 -3.47 17.72 12.69
C THR A 157 -3.57 19.05 13.43
N ASP A 158 -3.23 19.03 14.70
CA ASP A 158 -3.03 20.23 15.51
C ASP A 158 -1.52 20.39 15.75
N HIS A 159 -1.00 21.61 15.57
CA HIS A 159 0.43 21.90 15.72
C HIS A 159 0.96 21.68 17.14
N ARG A 160 0.08 21.63 18.14
CA ARG A 160 0.43 21.36 19.55
C ARG A 160 0.73 19.89 19.82
N VAL A 161 0.36 19.01 18.90
CA VAL A 161 0.53 17.55 19.04
C VAL A 161 1.27 17.01 17.83
N GLY A 162 2.32 16.22 18.08
CA GLY A 162 3.05 15.52 17.02
C GLY A 162 2.22 14.37 16.44
N TRP A 163 1.86 14.46 15.17
CA TRP A 163 1.12 13.43 14.43
C TRP A 163 1.92 12.89 13.26
N PHE A 164 1.84 11.59 13.02
CA PHE A 164 2.08 11.09 11.68
C PHE A 164 0.92 11.55 10.80
N SER A 165 1.25 12.18 9.67
CA SER A 165 0.23 12.83 8.85
C SER A 165 0.47 12.63 7.36
N VAL A 166 -0.62 12.76 6.59
CA VAL A 166 -0.60 12.86 5.14
C VAL A 166 -0.94 14.29 4.75
N GLU A 167 -0.11 14.86 3.88
CA GLU A 167 -0.31 16.22 3.38
C GLU A 167 -1.11 16.21 2.07
N LYS A 168 -2.07 17.14 1.97
CA LYS A 168 -2.89 17.35 0.76
C LYS A 168 -3.02 18.83 0.47
N THR A 169 -2.99 19.20 -0.81
CA THR A 169 -3.19 20.56 -1.28
C THR A 169 -4.58 20.71 -1.87
N ASN A 170 -5.36 21.65 -1.33
CA ASN A 170 -6.69 22.00 -1.82
C ASN A 170 -6.60 23.25 -2.73
N TYR A 171 -6.99 23.09 -3.99
CA TYR A 171 -7.02 24.17 -4.97
C TYR A 171 -8.37 24.89 -5.04
N SER A 172 -9.37 24.41 -4.30
CA SER A 172 -10.70 25.07 -4.21
C SER A 172 -10.74 26.27 -3.26
N SER A 173 -9.63 26.57 -2.57
CA SER A 173 -9.54 27.75 -1.74
C SER A 173 -9.68 29.01 -2.59
N GLN A 174 -10.45 30.00 -2.12
CA GLN A 174 -10.57 31.32 -2.74
C GLN A 174 -9.45 32.28 -2.29
N GLU A 175 -8.52 31.79 -1.50
CA GLU A 175 -7.33 32.51 -1.09
C GLU A 175 -6.37 32.73 -2.27
N LEU A 176 -5.46 33.71 -2.14
CA LEU A 176 -4.43 33.98 -3.16
C LEU A 176 -3.38 32.86 -3.31
N LYS A 177 -3.46 31.85 -2.45
CA LYS A 177 -2.63 30.62 -2.47
C LYS A 177 -3.49 29.40 -2.21
N SER A 178 -3.08 28.24 -2.71
CA SER A 178 -3.72 26.97 -2.35
C SER A 178 -3.36 26.56 -0.90
N ASP A 179 -4.36 26.08 -0.17
CA ASP A 179 -4.18 25.63 1.19
C ASP A 179 -3.64 24.21 1.25
N THR A 180 -2.74 23.98 2.17
CA THR A 180 -2.20 22.66 2.48
C THR A 180 -2.78 22.16 3.80
N TYR A 181 -3.41 20.99 3.76
CA TYR A 181 -3.96 20.32 4.93
C TYR A 181 -3.10 19.14 5.34
N ARG A 182 -2.93 18.95 6.63
CA ARG A 182 -2.31 17.75 7.19
C ARG A 182 -3.38 16.93 7.90
N ILE A 183 -3.55 15.71 7.41
CA ILE A 183 -4.53 14.76 7.92
C ILE A 183 -3.81 13.78 8.84
N ALA A 184 -4.26 13.68 10.08
CA ALA A 184 -3.69 12.78 11.08
C ALA A 184 -3.92 11.31 10.68
N GLN A 185 -2.86 10.52 10.75
CA GLN A 185 -2.96 9.07 10.67
C GLN A 185 -3.38 8.54 12.05
N ARG A 186 -4.46 7.79 12.10
CA ARG A 186 -5.00 7.23 13.33
C ARG A 186 -5.71 5.90 13.07
N TRP A 187 -5.89 5.14 14.12
CA TRP A 187 -6.73 3.96 14.09
C TRP A 187 -8.21 4.35 13.98
N ARG A 188 -9.01 3.50 13.32
CA ARG A 188 -10.45 3.63 13.26
C ARG A 188 -11.04 2.91 14.47
N LEU A 189 -11.20 3.64 15.56
CA LEU A 189 -11.77 3.15 16.80
C LEU A 189 -13.21 3.69 16.93
N GLU A 190 -14.16 2.99 16.34
CA GLU A 190 -15.59 3.27 16.47
C GLU A 190 -16.12 2.41 17.63
N PRO A 191 -16.79 3.01 18.63
CA PRO A 191 -17.30 2.26 19.76
C PRO A 191 -18.35 1.24 19.30
N LYS A 192 -18.32 0.05 19.89
CA LYS A 192 -19.33 -1.00 19.64
C LYS A 192 -20.66 -0.63 20.26
N ASP A 193 -20.63 0.00 21.43
CA ASP A 193 -21.77 0.57 22.14
C ASP A 193 -21.61 2.09 22.16
N GLN A 194 -22.33 2.75 21.25
CA GLN A 194 -22.28 4.21 21.12
C GLN A 194 -22.93 4.91 22.30
N GLU A 195 -23.99 4.34 22.90
CA GLU A 195 -24.72 4.93 24.03
C GLU A 195 -23.86 4.93 25.31
N ALA A 196 -23.20 3.81 25.59
CA ALA A 196 -22.24 3.71 26.70
C ALA A 196 -21.09 4.71 26.52
N TYR A 197 -20.53 4.81 25.30
CA TYR A 197 -19.47 5.75 25.00
C TYR A 197 -19.88 7.21 25.17
N ASP A 198 -21.07 7.59 24.71
CA ASP A 198 -21.61 8.94 24.85
C ASP A 198 -21.89 9.31 26.33
N ASN A 199 -22.15 8.32 27.17
CA ASN A 199 -22.30 8.45 28.62
C ASN A 199 -20.94 8.48 29.37
N GLY A 200 -19.80 8.37 28.64
CA GLY A 200 -18.45 8.36 29.23
C GLY A 200 -18.02 7.01 29.79
N GLU A 201 -18.71 5.93 29.45
CA GLU A 201 -18.35 4.57 29.80
C GLU A 201 -17.37 3.98 28.77
N LEU A 202 -16.57 3.01 29.20
CA LEU A 202 -15.67 2.29 28.29
C LEU A 202 -16.47 1.39 27.35
N SER A 203 -16.18 1.48 26.07
CA SER A 203 -16.77 0.62 25.04
C SER A 203 -15.67 -0.01 24.19
N GLU A 204 -15.75 -1.31 23.98
CA GLU A 204 -14.91 -2.01 23.02
C GLU A 204 -15.09 -1.42 21.61
N PRO A 205 -14.04 -1.30 20.80
CA PRO A 205 -14.18 -0.87 19.42
C PRO A 205 -14.82 -1.96 18.56
N VAL A 206 -15.58 -1.56 17.54
CA VAL A 206 -16.14 -2.47 16.52
C VAL A 206 -15.04 -3.33 15.88
N LYS A 207 -13.86 -2.74 15.66
CA LYS A 207 -12.68 -3.43 15.16
C LYS A 207 -11.51 -3.16 16.08
N GLN A 208 -11.08 -4.20 16.78
CA GLN A 208 -9.91 -4.12 17.66
C GLN A 208 -8.62 -3.90 16.88
N ILE A 209 -7.62 -3.30 17.51
CA ILE A 209 -6.24 -3.24 17.02
C ILE A 209 -5.59 -4.58 17.31
N ILE A 210 -5.24 -5.34 16.26
CA ILE A 210 -4.69 -6.68 16.39
C ILE A 210 -3.23 -6.68 15.96
N TYR A 211 -2.37 -7.19 16.83
CA TYR A 211 -0.96 -7.47 16.53
C TYR A 211 -0.70 -8.96 16.51
N TYR A 212 0.02 -9.42 15.51
CA TYR A 212 0.46 -10.81 15.41
C TYR A 212 1.92 -10.90 15.82
N LEU A 213 2.21 -11.79 16.77
CA LEU A 213 3.58 -12.05 17.16
C LEU A 213 4.22 -13.01 16.16
N ASP A 214 5.35 -12.59 15.56
CA ASP A 214 6.10 -13.42 14.62
C ASP A 214 6.49 -14.75 15.28
N PRO A 215 6.20 -15.91 14.66
CA PRO A 215 6.60 -17.23 15.15
C PRO A 215 8.11 -17.37 15.41
N ALA A 216 8.96 -16.63 14.69
CA ALA A 216 10.40 -16.60 14.90
C ALA A 216 10.83 -15.87 16.19
N THR A 217 9.91 -15.15 16.85
CA THR A 217 10.21 -14.49 18.12
C THR A 217 10.59 -15.55 19.18
N PRO A 218 11.77 -15.45 19.82
CA PRO A 218 12.19 -16.41 20.83
C PRO A 218 11.17 -16.52 21.98
N ILE A 219 10.83 -17.75 22.37
CA ILE A 219 9.77 -18.06 23.33
C ILE A 219 9.91 -17.26 24.63
N LYS A 220 11.15 -17.13 25.14
CA LYS A 220 11.45 -16.40 26.38
C LYS A 220 11.02 -14.93 26.38
N TRP A 221 10.91 -14.29 25.19
CA TRP A 221 10.57 -12.88 25.05
C TRP A 221 9.09 -12.63 24.72
N ARG A 222 8.34 -13.65 24.28
CA ARG A 222 6.95 -13.50 23.82
C ARG A 222 6.03 -12.87 24.85
N LYS A 223 6.18 -13.24 26.13
CA LYS A 223 5.37 -12.67 27.22
C LYS A 223 5.58 -11.16 27.40
N TYR A 224 6.80 -10.68 27.19
CA TYR A 224 7.11 -9.25 27.33
C TYR A 224 6.60 -8.44 26.14
N PHE A 225 6.69 -8.99 24.91
CA PHE A 225 6.10 -8.35 23.75
C PHE A 225 4.57 -8.27 23.90
N LYS A 226 3.94 -9.36 24.36
CA LYS A 226 2.50 -9.37 24.60
C LYS A 226 2.13 -8.30 25.62
N GLN A 227 2.77 -8.28 26.77
CA GLN A 227 2.54 -7.29 27.81
C GLN A 227 2.72 -5.86 27.29
N GLY A 228 3.83 -5.56 26.60
CA GLY A 228 4.10 -4.21 26.10
C GLY A 228 3.09 -3.74 25.03
N ILE A 229 2.40 -4.64 24.35
CA ILE A 229 1.28 -4.28 23.46
C ILE A 229 0.00 -4.08 24.29
N GLU A 230 -0.29 -4.96 25.26
CA GLU A 230 -1.49 -4.89 26.09
C GLU A 230 -1.50 -3.67 27.03
N ASP A 231 -0.33 -3.17 27.43
CA ASP A 231 -0.20 -1.93 28.23
C ASP A 231 -0.81 -0.70 27.52
N TRP A 232 -0.92 -0.74 26.17
CA TRP A 232 -1.59 0.32 25.42
C TRP A 232 -3.11 0.35 25.59
N ASN A 233 -3.73 -0.71 26.14
CA ASN A 233 -5.17 -0.73 26.39
C ASN A 233 -5.61 0.34 27.39
N GLU A 234 -4.70 0.85 28.22
CA GLU A 234 -4.97 1.97 29.13
C GLU A 234 -5.06 3.32 28.40
N ALA A 235 -4.51 3.42 27.18
CA ALA A 235 -4.46 4.64 26.38
C ALA A 235 -5.57 4.72 25.33
N PHE A 236 -6.21 3.61 25.01
CA PHE A 236 -7.29 3.46 24.03
C PHE A 236 -8.58 3.04 24.74
#